data_bb3c27683405cd88f991f936c35b3227
#
_entry.id   bb3c27683405cd88f991f936c35b3227
#
_cell.length_a   1.000
_cell.length_b   1.000
_cell.length_c   1.000
_cell.angle_alpha   90.00
_cell.angle_beta   90.00
_cell.angle_gamma   90.00
#
_symmetry.space_group_name_H-M   'P 1'
#
loop_
_entity.id
_entity.type
_entity.pdbx_description
1 polymer ?
#
loop_
_entity_poly.entity_id
_entity_poly.type
_entity_poly.pdbx_seq_one_letter_code
_entity_poly.pdbx_strand_id
1 'polypeptide(L)'
;RIKDIGVVSIGPATRRGLLDKDGAEVVGGVVVARYGANPLEVINNVKEKIAEIAPGLPKKTLSDGRESQLTIVPFYDRSELIYETLGTLEEALSLEILITILVVIVMVYNLRASFLISSLLPIAVLMVFIAMRYFGVDANIVALSGIAIAIGTMVDLGIILSENIIK
;
A
#
# COMPACT_ATOMS: atom_id res chain seq x y z
N ARG A 1 -21.82 41.18 -39.52
CA ARG A 1 -21.59 40.45 -38.24
C ARG A 1 -21.04 39.05 -38.58
N ILE A 2 -20.27 38.42 -37.66
CA ILE A 2 -19.68 37.08 -37.89
C ILE A 2 -20.77 36.03 -38.23
N LYS A 3 -21.94 36.13 -37.60
CA LYS A 3 -23.11 35.28 -37.91
C LYS A 3 -23.63 35.37 -39.34
N ASP A 4 -23.28 36.45 -40.08
CA ASP A 4 -23.72 36.67 -41.47
C ASP A 4 -22.75 36.01 -42.47
N ILE A 5 -21.57 35.57 -42.00
CA ILE A 5 -20.49 35.00 -42.81
C ILE A 5 -20.28 33.52 -42.50
N GLY A 6 -20.65 33.05 -41.29
CA GLY A 6 -20.45 31.69 -40.87
C GLY A 6 -21.22 31.31 -39.62
N VAL A 7 -21.24 30.02 -39.32
CA VAL A 7 -21.85 29.46 -38.10
C VAL A 7 -20.79 29.42 -36.98
N VAL A 8 -21.10 30.08 -35.86
CA VAL A 8 -20.25 30.02 -34.66
C VAL A 8 -20.87 29.01 -33.73
N SER A 9 -20.14 27.94 -33.46
CA SER A 9 -20.54 26.88 -32.53
C SER A 9 -19.42 26.55 -31.54
N ILE A 10 -19.82 26.16 -30.37
CA ILE A 10 -18.87 25.57 -29.37
C ILE A 10 -18.77 24.08 -29.70
N GLY A 11 -17.56 23.63 -30.00
CA GLY A 11 -17.28 22.23 -30.31
C GLY A 11 -16.05 21.72 -29.55
N PRO A 12 -15.86 20.41 -29.55
CA PRO A 12 -14.69 19.81 -28.92
C PRO A 12 -13.41 20.20 -29.68
N ALA A 13 -12.32 20.37 -28.98
CA ALA A 13 -10.98 20.50 -29.56
C ALA A 13 -10.60 19.24 -30.34
N THR A 14 -9.59 19.34 -31.21
CA THR A 14 -9.06 18.18 -31.95
C THR A 14 -8.66 17.07 -30.97
N ARG A 15 -9.21 15.90 -31.20
CA ARG A 15 -8.98 14.74 -30.34
C ARG A 15 -7.54 14.24 -30.49
N ARG A 16 -6.80 14.12 -29.39
CA ARG A 16 -5.42 13.66 -29.36
C ARG A 16 -5.23 12.30 -28.72
N GLY A 17 -6.27 11.75 -28.08
CA GLY A 17 -6.23 10.47 -27.39
C GLY A 17 -7.63 9.96 -27.07
N LEU A 18 -7.66 8.72 -26.62
CA LEU A 18 -8.86 8.01 -26.16
C LEU A 18 -8.50 7.25 -24.89
N LEU A 19 -9.36 7.33 -23.89
CA LEU A 19 -9.35 6.46 -22.75
C LEU A 19 -10.63 5.64 -22.76
N ASP A 20 -10.48 4.32 -22.73
CA ASP A 20 -11.56 3.35 -22.71
C ASP A 20 -11.59 2.62 -21.38
N LYS A 21 -12.78 2.35 -20.87
CA LYS A 21 -13.02 1.47 -19.73
C LYS A 21 -14.22 0.60 -20.04
N ASP A 22 -14.00 -0.70 -20.15
CA ASP A 22 -15.04 -1.73 -20.41
C ASP A 22 -15.85 -1.46 -21.69
N GLY A 23 -15.20 -0.97 -22.76
CA GLY A 23 -15.81 -0.64 -24.03
C GLY A 23 -16.51 0.72 -24.07
N ALA A 24 -16.44 1.51 -23.02
CA ALA A 24 -16.99 2.85 -22.95
C ALA A 24 -15.89 3.92 -22.91
N GLU A 25 -16.08 4.99 -23.68
CA GLU A 25 -15.19 6.14 -23.62
C GLU A 25 -15.36 6.90 -22.30
N VAL A 26 -14.23 7.14 -21.62
CA VAL A 26 -14.18 7.82 -20.33
C VAL A 26 -13.13 8.92 -20.33
N VAL A 27 -13.23 9.83 -19.36
CA VAL A 27 -12.21 10.83 -19.07
C VAL A 27 -11.47 10.40 -17.82
N GLY A 28 -10.15 10.33 -17.89
CA GLY A 28 -9.30 9.93 -16.78
C GLY A 28 -8.48 11.10 -16.23
N GLY A 29 -8.15 10.99 -14.95
CA GLY A 29 -7.20 11.87 -14.26
C GLY A 29 -6.21 11.04 -13.46
N VAL A 30 -5.01 11.56 -13.28
CA VAL A 30 -3.97 10.96 -12.47
C VAL A 30 -3.68 11.86 -11.28
N VAL A 31 -3.79 11.31 -10.07
CA VAL A 31 -3.37 11.98 -8.85
C VAL A 31 -1.97 11.51 -8.49
N VAL A 32 -1.06 12.46 -8.36
CA VAL A 32 0.35 12.19 -8.03
C VAL A 32 0.65 12.69 -6.62
N ALA A 33 1.17 11.82 -5.78
CA ALA A 33 1.68 12.20 -4.47
C ALA A 33 2.96 13.05 -4.62
N ARG A 34 3.12 14.07 -3.79
CA ARG A 34 4.37 14.85 -3.75
C ARG A 34 5.49 14.01 -3.18
N TYR A 35 6.71 14.32 -3.58
CA TYR A 35 7.91 13.70 -2.98
C TYR A 35 7.90 13.89 -1.45
N GLY A 36 8.15 12.80 -0.72
CA GLY A 36 8.13 12.78 0.75
C GLY A 36 6.75 12.68 1.41
N ALA A 37 5.65 12.69 0.63
CA ALA A 37 4.32 12.42 1.17
C ALA A 37 4.09 10.92 1.35
N ASN A 38 3.29 10.55 2.36
CA ASN A 38 2.88 9.16 2.55
C ASN A 38 1.84 8.75 1.47
N PRO A 39 2.16 7.81 0.56
CA PRO A 39 1.26 7.45 -0.52
C PRO A 39 -0.09 6.91 -0.05
N LEU A 40 -0.10 6.10 1.02
CA LEU A 40 -1.32 5.52 1.56
C LEU A 40 -2.25 6.60 2.13
N GLU A 41 -1.70 7.56 2.85
CA GLU A 41 -2.45 8.70 3.37
C GLU A 41 -3.04 9.56 2.24
N VAL A 42 -2.24 9.83 1.21
CA VAL A 42 -2.70 10.58 0.02
C VAL A 42 -3.86 9.85 -0.68
N ILE A 43 -3.74 8.52 -0.87
CA ILE A 43 -4.80 7.72 -1.50
C ILE A 43 -6.09 7.76 -0.65
N ASN A 44 -5.99 7.61 0.66
CA ASN A 44 -7.13 7.65 1.56
C ASN A 44 -7.82 9.02 1.53
N ASN A 45 -7.05 10.11 1.59
CA ASN A 45 -7.57 11.48 1.49
C ASN A 45 -8.26 11.72 0.13
N VAL A 46 -7.72 11.18 -0.96
CA VAL A 46 -8.35 11.27 -2.29
C VAL A 46 -9.67 10.50 -2.32
N LYS A 47 -9.72 9.28 -1.77
CA LYS A 47 -10.96 8.49 -1.69
C LYS A 47 -12.04 9.20 -0.88
N GLU A 48 -11.66 9.76 0.27
CA GLU A 48 -12.56 10.55 1.10
C GLU A 48 -13.09 11.77 0.35
N LYS A 49 -12.21 12.48 -0.36
CA LYS A 49 -12.61 13.64 -1.17
C LYS A 49 -13.52 13.28 -2.34
N ILE A 50 -13.29 12.13 -2.98
CA ILE A 50 -14.18 11.61 -4.02
C ILE A 50 -15.58 11.34 -3.44
N ALA A 51 -15.65 10.70 -2.26
CA ALA A 51 -16.91 10.41 -1.59
C ALA A 51 -17.68 11.69 -1.22
N GLU A 52 -16.96 12.73 -0.77
CA GLU A 52 -17.54 14.04 -0.42
C GLU A 52 -18.14 14.74 -1.64
N ILE A 53 -17.47 14.74 -2.79
CA ILE A 53 -17.92 15.44 -4.00
C ILE A 53 -18.91 14.63 -4.84
N ALA A 54 -18.96 13.30 -4.67
CA ALA A 54 -19.80 12.41 -5.47
C ALA A 54 -21.29 12.82 -5.55
N PRO A 55 -21.95 13.24 -4.44
CA PRO A 55 -23.36 13.66 -4.50
C PRO A 55 -23.60 14.90 -5.35
N GLY A 56 -22.60 15.78 -5.46
CA GLY A 56 -22.65 17.05 -6.22
C GLY A 56 -22.28 16.92 -7.70
N LEU A 57 -21.91 15.74 -8.17
CA LEU A 57 -21.51 15.56 -9.57
C LEU A 57 -22.71 15.71 -10.52
N PRO A 58 -22.47 16.23 -11.75
CA PRO A 58 -23.52 16.47 -12.74
C PRO A 58 -24.36 15.24 -13.04
N LYS A 59 -25.66 15.46 -13.16
CA LYS A 59 -26.64 14.47 -13.61
C LYS A 59 -27.19 14.87 -14.96
N LYS A 60 -27.48 13.87 -15.79
CA LYS A 60 -28.11 14.07 -17.10
C LYS A 60 -29.28 13.10 -17.26
N THR A 61 -30.44 13.59 -17.63
CA THR A 61 -31.55 12.73 -18.01
C THR A 61 -31.34 12.27 -19.46
N LEU A 62 -31.30 10.95 -19.65
CA LEU A 62 -31.18 10.30 -20.94
C LEU A 62 -32.51 10.37 -21.72
N SER A 63 -32.47 10.14 -23.02
CA SER A 63 -33.65 10.14 -23.90
C SER A 63 -34.71 9.09 -23.54
N ASP A 64 -34.35 8.07 -22.78
CA ASP A 64 -35.20 6.99 -22.26
C ASP A 64 -35.81 7.29 -20.88
N GLY A 65 -35.60 8.53 -20.36
CA GLY A 65 -36.13 8.97 -19.06
C GLY A 65 -35.30 8.54 -17.85
N ARG A 66 -34.21 7.81 -18.04
CA ARG A 66 -33.32 7.44 -16.94
C ARG A 66 -32.38 8.57 -16.58
N GLU A 67 -32.13 8.77 -15.28
CA GLU A 67 -31.07 9.66 -14.79
C GLU A 67 -29.70 8.95 -14.84
N SER A 68 -28.75 9.57 -15.51
CA SER A 68 -27.35 9.17 -15.47
C SER A 68 -26.55 10.19 -14.70
N GLN A 69 -25.80 9.77 -13.71
CA GLN A 69 -24.92 10.61 -12.91
C GLN A 69 -23.47 10.31 -13.25
N LEU A 70 -22.65 11.35 -13.36
CA LEU A 70 -21.21 11.21 -13.48
C LEU A 70 -20.66 10.56 -12.20
N THR A 71 -19.83 9.53 -12.36
CA THR A 71 -19.18 8.83 -11.25
C THR A 71 -17.67 8.85 -11.44
N ILE A 72 -16.92 8.97 -10.36
CA ILE A 72 -15.46 8.83 -10.35
C ILE A 72 -15.14 7.42 -9.90
N VAL A 73 -14.53 6.63 -10.78
CA VAL A 73 -14.19 5.24 -10.51
C VAL A 73 -12.67 5.10 -10.52
N PRO A 74 -12.04 4.73 -9.41
CA PRO A 74 -10.62 4.40 -9.40
C PRO A 74 -10.37 3.19 -10.30
N PHE A 75 -9.45 3.28 -11.26
CA PHE A 75 -9.06 2.17 -12.13
C PHE A 75 -7.68 1.62 -11.77
N TYR A 76 -6.89 2.37 -11.00
CA TYR A 76 -5.62 1.95 -10.45
C TYR A 76 -5.44 2.51 -9.04
N ASP A 77 -5.31 1.62 -8.08
CA ASP A 77 -5.15 1.93 -6.68
C ASP A 77 -4.00 1.10 -6.09
N ARG A 78 -3.00 1.77 -5.56
CA ARG A 78 -1.82 1.11 -4.98
C ARG A 78 -2.03 0.65 -3.54
N SER A 79 -3.16 0.96 -2.92
CA SER A 79 -3.42 0.57 -1.52
C SER A 79 -3.37 -0.93 -1.33
N GLU A 80 -3.96 -1.70 -2.25
CA GLU A 80 -3.97 -3.16 -2.22
C GLU A 80 -2.55 -3.72 -2.18
N LEU A 81 -1.68 -3.27 -3.08
CA LEU A 81 -0.28 -3.68 -3.12
C LEU A 81 0.48 -3.36 -1.81
N ILE A 82 0.19 -2.20 -1.21
CA ILE A 82 0.79 -1.81 0.07
C ILE A 82 0.31 -2.75 1.18
N TYR A 83 -0.99 -3.02 1.25
CA TYR A 83 -1.54 -3.93 2.27
C TYR A 83 -1.08 -5.37 2.08
N GLU A 84 -0.99 -5.87 0.85
CA GLU A 84 -0.45 -7.20 0.56
C GLU A 84 1.02 -7.32 1.01
N THR A 85 1.83 -6.28 0.74
CA THR A 85 3.24 -6.26 1.16
C THR A 85 3.37 -6.26 2.68
N LEU A 86 2.55 -5.46 3.39
CA LEU A 86 2.52 -5.45 4.84
C LEU A 86 2.01 -6.78 5.41
N GLY A 87 0.98 -7.35 4.82
CA GLY A 87 0.43 -8.66 5.20
C GLY A 87 1.47 -9.78 5.04
N THR A 88 2.21 -9.80 3.93
CA THR A 88 3.29 -10.76 3.71
C THR A 88 4.39 -10.64 4.77
N LEU A 89 4.73 -9.41 5.16
CA LEU A 89 5.72 -9.19 6.23
C LEU A 89 5.21 -9.68 7.59
N GLU A 90 3.95 -9.41 7.92
CA GLU A 90 3.31 -9.88 9.16
C GLU A 90 3.26 -11.41 9.20
N GLU A 91 2.86 -12.06 8.10
CA GLU A 91 2.82 -13.51 7.99
C GLU A 91 4.22 -14.12 8.13
N ALA A 92 5.22 -13.58 7.45
CA ALA A 92 6.61 -14.03 7.56
C ALA A 92 7.12 -13.92 8.99
N LEU A 93 6.90 -12.79 9.66
CA LEU A 93 7.29 -12.59 11.06
C LEU A 93 6.59 -13.57 12.00
N SER A 94 5.28 -13.76 11.82
CA SER A 94 4.49 -14.65 12.68
C SER A 94 4.93 -16.10 12.53
N LEU A 95 5.17 -16.55 11.30
CA LEU A 95 5.65 -17.90 11.00
C LEU A 95 7.05 -18.13 11.56
N GLU A 96 7.95 -17.17 11.40
CA GLU A 96 9.32 -17.23 11.89
C GLU A 96 9.37 -17.30 13.42
N ILE A 97 8.58 -16.49 14.10
CA ILE A 97 8.45 -16.55 15.57
C ILE A 97 7.94 -17.92 16.02
N LEU A 98 6.91 -18.46 15.34
CA LEU A 98 6.33 -19.76 15.65
C LEU A 98 7.37 -20.89 15.51
N ILE A 99 8.07 -20.92 14.36
CA ILE A 99 9.11 -21.92 14.09
C ILE A 99 10.23 -21.80 15.11
N THR A 100 10.68 -20.59 15.42
CA THR A 100 11.74 -20.35 16.41
C THR A 100 11.34 -20.88 17.79
N ILE A 101 10.11 -20.59 18.24
CA ILE A 101 9.60 -21.12 19.52
C ILE A 101 9.65 -22.63 19.52
N LEU A 102 9.18 -23.28 18.45
CA LEU A 102 9.11 -24.73 18.34
C LEU A 102 10.52 -25.35 18.36
N VAL A 103 11.45 -24.83 17.56
CA VAL A 103 12.84 -25.30 17.49
C VAL A 103 13.53 -25.15 18.84
N VAL A 104 13.41 -23.99 19.48
CA VAL A 104 14.08 -23.75 20.77
C VAL A 104 13.48 -24.59 21.89
N ILE A 105 12.17 -24.85 21.90
CA ILE A 105 11.56 -25.78 22.86
C ILE A 105 12.13 -27.17 22.69
N VAL A 106 12.29 -27.65 21.46
CA VAL A 106 12.82 -28.98 21.17
C VAL A 106 14.31 -29.10 21.51
N MET A 107 15.09 -28.05 21.20
CA MET A 107 16.57 -28.09 21.37
C MET A 107 17.02 -27.84 22.82
N VAL A 108 16.39 -26.90 23.50
CA VAL A 108 16.87 -26.38 24.80
C VAL A 108 16.09 -26.95 25.98
N TYR A 109 14.90 -27.54 25.78
CA TYR A 109 14.00 -28.03 26.83
C TYR A 109 13.72 -27.00 27.95
N ASN A 110 13.88 -25.69 27.63
CA ASN A 110 13.74 -24.61 28.61
C ASN A 110 12.85 -23.50 28.06
N LEU A 111 11.60 -23.44 28.55
CA LEU A 111 10.59 -22.46 28.13
C LEU A 111 11.01 -20.99 28.32
N ARG A 112 11.82 -20.73 29.36
CA ARG A 112 12.28 -19.33 29.60
C ARG A 112 13.27 -18.89 28.54
N ALA A 113 14.19 -19.73 28.13
CA ALA A 113 15.14 -19.45 27.05
C ALA A 113 14.41 -19.31 25.72
N SER A 114 13.43 -20.17 25.44
CA SER A 114 12.60 -20.09 24.23
C SER A 114 11.88 -18.76 24.12
N PHE A 115 11.29 -18.28 25.20
CA PHE A 115 10.60 -16.99 25.23
C PHE A 115 11.57 -15.81 25.01
N LEU A 116 12.75 -15.83 25.63
CA LEU A 116 13.76 -14.80 25.44
C LEU A 116 14.23 -14.72 23.98
N ILE A 117 14.55 -15.85 23.37
CA ILE A 117 15.02 -15.90 21.98
C ILE A 117 13.93 -15.41 21.03
N SER A 118 12.70 -15.90 21.20
CA SER A 118 11.57 -15.52 20.35
C SER A 118 11.20 -14.05 20.47
N SER A 119 11.44 -13.42 21.62
CA SER A 119 11.19 -11.99 21.82
C SER A 119 12.25 -11.08 21.18
N LEU A 120 13.45 -11.61 20.89
CA LEU A 120 14.50 -10.84 20.21
C LEU A 120 14.08 -10.40 18.80
N LEU A 121 13.37 -11.27 18.07
CA LEU A 121 12.94 -10.98 16.70
C LEU A 121 12.04 -9.74 16.59
N PRO A 122 10.89 -9.70 17.27
CA PRO A 122 10.02 -8.50 17.16
C PRO A 122 10.71 -7.25 17.70
N ILE A 123 11.56 -7.39 18.74
CA ILE A 123 12.33 -6.25 19.27
C ILE A 123 13.34 -5.75 18.22
N ALA A 124 14.07 -6.64 17.55
CA ALA A 124 15.03 -6.27 16.53
C ALA A 124 14.34 -5.56 15.34
N VAL A 125 13.20 -6.08 14.89
CA VAL A 125 12.42 -5.45 13.81
C VAL A 125 11.92 -4.07 14.22
N LEU A 126 11.40 -3.92 15.45
CA LEU A 126 10.99 -2.61 15.97
C LEU A 126 12.16 -1.63 16.05
N MET A 127 13.35 -2.08 16.47
CA MET A 127 14.56 -1.25 16.48
C MET A 127 14.94 -0.78 15.08
N VAL A 128 14.81 -1.65 14.06
CA VAL A 128 15.06 -1.26 12.67
C VAL A 128 14.08 -0.18 12.23
N PHE A 129 12.78 -0.31 12.52
CA PHE A 129 11.80 0.73 12.18
C PHE A 129 12.08 2.06 12.92
N ILE A 130 12.48 2.01 14.18
CA ILE A 130 12.88 3.21 14.94
C ILE A 130 14.10 3.85 14.28
N ALA A 131 15.11 3.07 13.91
CA ALA A 131 16.30 3.57 13.24
C ALA A 131 15.97 4.18 11.87
N MET A 132 15.13 3.50 11.07
CA MET A 132 14.65 4.04 9.79
C MET A 132 14.00 5.41 9.97
N ARG A 133 13.11 5.54 10.96
CA ARG A 133 12.47 6.81 11.29
C ARG A 133 13.49 7.88 11.71
N TYR A 134 14.46 7.52 12.52
CA TYR A 134 15.49 8.44 13.01
C TYR A 134 16.41 8.95 11.89
N PHE A 135 16.80 8.06 10.97
CA PHE A 135 17.67 8.38 9.84
C PHE A 135 16.91 8.88 8.61
N GLY A 136 15.58 9.01 8.67
CA GLY A 136 14.77 9.46 7.53
C GLY A 136 14.73 8.48 6.35
N VAL A 137 14.87 7.18 6.63
CA VAL A 137 14.78 6.13 5.61
C VAL A 137 13.32 5.71 5.46
N ASP A 138 12.80 5.80 4.25
CA ASP A 138 11.42 5.41 3.94
C ASP A 138 11.23 3.90 4.03
N ALA A 139 10.13 3.48 4.68
CA ALA A 139 9.69 2.09 4.72
C ALA A 139 9.02 1.71 3.39
N ASN A 140 9.83 1.61 2.33
CA ASN A 140 9.37 1.18 1.01
C ASN A 140 9.43 -0.36 0.87
N ILE A 141 8.86 -0.90 -0.22
CA ILE A 141 8.80 -2.34 -0.50
C ILE A 141 10.19 -2.99 -0.47
N VAL A 142 11.22 -2.30 -0.97
CA VAL A 142 12.60 -2.82 -1.00
C VAL A 142 13.16 -2.92 0.42
N ALA A 143 12.95 -1.89 1.25
CA ALA A 143 13.38 -1.90 2.65
C ALA A 143 12.67 -3.00 3.45
N LEU A 144 11.36 -3.16 3.26
CA LEU A 144 10.57 -4.22 3.91
C LEU A 144 11.03 -5.62 3.48
N SER A 145 11.31 -5.81 2.19
CA SER A 145 11.89 -7.07 1.69
C SER A 145 13.26 -7.35 2.28
N GLY A 146 14.10 -6.32 2.45
CA GLY A 146 15.39 -6.45 3.13
C GLY A 146 15.25 -6.88 4.58
N ILE A 147 14.28 -6.33 5.31
CA ILE A 147 13.95 -6.75 6.68
C ILE A 147 13.52 -8.22 6.70
N ALA A 148 12.64 -8.65 5.80
CA ALA A 148 12.17 -10.04 5.73
C ALA A 148 13.34 -11.03 5.51
N ILE A 149 14.30 -10.70 4.65
CA ILE A 149 15.50 -11.51 4.44
C ILE A 149 16.40 -11.54 5.69
N ALA A 150 16.55 -10.39 6.36
CA ALA A 150 17.41 -10.27 7.54
C ALA A 150 16.86 -11.03 8.76
N ILE A 151 15.55 -11.23 8.85
CA ILE A 151 14.88 -11.96 9.93
C ILE A 151 15.46 -13.38 10.05
N GLY A 152 15.60 -14.11 8.93
CA GLY A 152 16.15 -15.48 8.93
C GLY A 152 17.55 -15.54 9.54
N THR A 153 18.42 -14.62 9.19
CA THR A 153 19.79 -14.56 9.73
C THR A 153 19.84 -14.14 11.21
N MET A 154 18.90 -13.30 11.65
CA MET A 154 18.78 -12.90 13.06
C MET A 154 18.37 -14.06 13.97
N VAL A 155 17.46 -14.92 13.49
CA VAL A 155 17.02 -16.12 14.23
C VAL A 155 18.19 -17.05 14.49
N ASP A 156 18.96 -17.38 13.47
CA ASP A 156 20.11 -18.27 13.57
C ASP A 156 21.13 -17.73 14.59
N LEU A 157 21.41 -16.43 14.56
CA LEU A 157 22.31 -15.77 15.50
C LEU A 157 21.77 -15.83 16.94
N GLY A 158 20.48 -15.62 17.12
CA GLY A 158 19.78 -15.72 18.41
C GLY A 158 19.87 -17.13 19.01
N ILE A 159 19.66 -18.16 18.19
CA ILE A 159 19.74 -19.56 18.58
C ILE A 159 21.18 -19.91 19.00
N ILE A 160 22.19 -19.59 18.17
CA ILE A 160 23.58 -19.85 18.42
C ILE A 160 24.07 -19.20 19.72
N LEU A 161 23.75 -17.91 19.92
CA LEU A 161 24.14 -17.20 21.15
C LEU A 161 23.50 -17.80 22.38
N SER A 162 22.23 -18.18 22.32
CA SER A 162 21.52 -18.76 23.47
C SER A 162 22.02 -20.15 23.81
N GLU A 163 22.34 -20.97 22.82
CA GLU A 163 22.92 -22.29 23.02
C GLU A 163 24.29 -22.20 23.71
N ASN A 164 25.11 -21.20 23.31
CA ASN A 164 26.42 -20.99 23.95
C ASN A 164 26.33 -20.44 25.39
N ILE A 165 25.25 -19.74 25.75
CA ILE A 165 25.06 -19.23 27.12
C ILE A 165 24.53 -20.30 28.06
N ILE A 166 23.75 -21.25 27.53
CA ILE A 166 23.08 -22.29 28.34
C ILE A 166 24.01 -23.51 28.58
N LYS A 167 25.02 -23.70 27.74
CA LYS A 167 26.13 -24.68 27.98
C LYS A 167 27.10 -24.16 29.03
#